data_66dad3417d6314b28a08cb25bb2efeb0
#
_entry.id   66dad3417d6314b28a08cb25bb2efeb0
#
_cell.length_a   1.000
_cell.length_b   1.000
_cell.length_c   1.000
_cell.angle_alpha   90.00
_cell.angle_beta   90.00
_cell.angle_gamma   90.00
#
_symmetry.space_group_name_H-M   'P 1'
#
loop_
_entity.id
_entity.type
_entity.pdbx_description
1 polymer ?
#
loop_
_entity_poly.entity_id
_entity_poly.type
_entity_poly.pdbx_seq_one_letter_code
_entity_poly.pdbx_strand_id
1 'polypeptide(L)'
;VYGMADFPLSQLTVVEGDLSKLSEPGYIAAVYQTDDYEEPYLDSSWTELGDQVTVRYVTEYEYYNGETGEIYGEDDEIPVEVMEKSLLYSRAAAYTEKTYTVAAHVTVPFSFSFRYYGNDEYVLSAGNFLADTGSSDIIYYAMDAAEGADETLGAAVEDLMSGDPTLGYEDKGEYASMFTGFQSMFVMLGSLLCLMVGLIGILNFINAILTGILARKREFAVLQAVGMTGKQLKRMLMLEGVGYTLSSEAAAVIGALALSQLIGGALQQILWFFDYQLNLWPVVLAAPVFLALGVLVPLLAYRQAAKRSVVERLRTE
;
A
#
# COMPACT_ATOMS: atom_id res chain seq x y z
N VAL A 1 -16.96 -3.99 -26.03
CA VAL A 1 -16.17 -3.11 -26.93
C VAL A 1 -16.27 -1.69 -26.37
N TYR A 2 -15.12 -0.98 -26.33
CA TYR A 2 -15.03 0.39 -25.83
C TYR A 2 -14.66 1.34 -26.96
N GLY A 3 -15.34 2.49 -27.05
CA GLY A 3 -14.92 3.61 -27.85
C GLY A 3 -14.04 4.54 -27.01
N MET A 4 -12.75 4.69 -27.34
CA MET A 4 -11.82 5.54 -26.59
C MET A 4 -11.47 6.80 -27.38
N ALA A 5 -11.52 7.95 -26.68
CA ALA A 5 -11.01 9.22 -27.20
C ALA A 5 -9.47 9.24 -27.21
N ASP A 6 -8.88 10.30 -27.80
CA ASP A 6 -7.43 10.39 -28.01
C ASP A 6 -6.61 10.28 -26.72
N PHE A 7 -7.08 10.87 -25.61
CA PHE A 7 -6.37 10.83 -24.35
C PHE A 7 -6.30 9.40 -23.77
N PRO A 8 -7.41 8.67 -23.55
CA PRO A 8 -7.35 7.27 -23.12
C PRO A 8 -6.58 6.38 -24.10
N LEU A 9 -6.72 6.56 -25.43
CA LEU A 9 -5.97 5.80 -26.42
C LEU A 9 -4.45 6.00 -26.27
N SER A 10 -4.01 7.21 -25.95
CA SER A 10 -2.60 7.52 -25.75
C SER A 10 -1.99 6.87 -24.50
N GLN A 11 -2.81 6.42 -23.57
CA GLN A 11 -2.39 5.74 -22.34
C GLN A 11 -2.29 4.22 -22.48
N LEU A 12 -2.76 3.66 -23.61
CA LEU A 12 -2.66 2.23 -23.86
C LEU A 12 -1.22 1.82 -24.13
N THR A 13 -0.79 0.69 -23.58
CA THR A 13 0.50 0.09 -23.91
C THR A 13 0.31 -0.87 -25.07
N VAL A 14 0.97 -0.59 -26.19
CA VAL A 14 0.96 -1.47 -27.37
C VAL A 14 1.93 -2.62 -27.14
N VAL A 15 1.41 -3.84 -27.11
CA VAL A 15 2.21 -5.06 -27.00
C VAL A 15 2.71 -5.49 -28.38
N GLU A 16 1.81 -5.45 -29.37
CA GLU A 16 2.15 -5.71 -30.78
C GLU A 16 1.18 -5.01 -31.73
N GLY A 17 1.58 -4.84 -32.99
CA GLY A 17 0.78 -4.24 -34.04
C GLY A 17 0.90 -2.71 -34.11
N ASP A 18 -0.15 -2.06 -34.65
CA ASP A 18 -0.16 -0.62 -34.95
C ASP A 18 -1.49 0.00 -34.50
N LEU A 19 -1.45 0.69 -33.35
CA LEU A 19 -2.62 1.35 -32.77
C LEU A 19 -3.11 2.55 -33.62
N SER A 20 -2.25 3.17 -34.45
CA SER A 20 -2.63 4.31 -35.29
C SER A 20 -3.72 3.97 -36.33
N LYS A 21 -3.84 2.69 -36.71
CA LYS A 21 -4.87 2.19 -37.62
C LYS A 21 -6.30 2.31 -37.07
N LEU A 22 -6.46 2.45 -35.75
CA LEU A 22 -7.79 2.66 -35.16
C LEU A 22 -8.43 3.99 -35.59
N SER A 23 -7.67 4.91 -36.16
CA SER A 23 -8.23 6.11 -36.80
C SER A 23 -8.97 5.81 -38.10
N GLU A 24 -8.69 4.66 -38.73
CA GLU A 24 -9.35 4.21 -39.97
C GLU A 24 -10.56 3.32 -39.61
N PRO A 25 -11.67 3.37 -40.40
CA PRO A 25 -12.81 2.47 -40.18
C PRO A 25 -12.43 1.00 -40.42
N GLY A 26 -13.06 0.09 -39.65
CA GLY A 26 -12.89 -1.36 -39.83
C GLY A 26 -11.67 -1.96 -39.13
N TYR A 27 -10.96 -1.21 -38.29
CA TYR A 27 -9.90 -1.72 -37.45
C TYR A 27 -10.29 -1.68 -35.98
N ILE A 28 -9.78 -2.66 -35.21
CA ILE A 28 -10.02 -2.81 -33.77
C ILE A 28 -8.72 -3.25 -33.08
N ALA A 29 -8.54 -2.86 -31.83
CA ALA A 29 -7.50 -3.42 -30.98
C ALA A 29 -8.09 -4.43 -30.01
N ALA A 30 -7.42 -5.58 -29.85
CA ALA A 30 -7.74 -6.56 -28.83
C ALA A 30 -6.95 -6.26 -27.55
N VAL A 31 -7.57 -6.49 -26.41
CA VAL A 31 -6.98 -6.20 -25.09
C VAL A 31 -6.50 -7.48 -24.45
N TYR A 32 -5.22 -7.51 -24.07
CA TYR A 32 -4.70 -8.56 -23.19
C TYR A 32 -5.09 -8.28 -21.74
N GLN A 33 -5.46 -9.34 -21.02
CA GLN A 33 -5.57 -9.26 -19.56
C GLN A 33 -4.16 -9.06 -18.98
N THR A 34 -4.08 -8.40 -17.85
CA THR A 34 -2.83 -8.17 -17.13
C THR A 34 -2.90 -8.73 -15.72
N ASP A 35 -1.75 -9.04 -15.16
CA ASP A 35 -1.61 -9.30 -13.73
C ASP A 35 -1.66 -8.00 -12.90
N ASP A 36 -1.43 -8.12 -11.59
CA ASP A 36 -1.40 -6.97 -10.66
C ASP A 36 -0.21 -6.02 -10.91
N TYR A 37 0.74 -6.41 -11.75
CA TYR A 37 1.92 -5.63 -12.15
C TYR A 37 1.79 -5.02 -13.55
N GLU A 38 0.59 -5.11 -14.16
CA GLU A 38 0.28 -4.69 -15.52
C GLU A 38 1.03 -5.48 -16.62
N GLU A 39 1.62 -6.64 -16.29
CA GLU A 39 2.25 -7.54 -17.25
C GLU A 39 1.18 -8.33 -18.03
N PRO A 40 1.25 -8.38 -19.38
CA PRO A 40 0.23 -9.00 -20.19
C PRO A 40 0.25 -10.53 -20.13
N TYR A 41 -0.91 -11.14 -19.99
CA TYR A 41 -1.13 -12.56 -20.26
C TYR A 41 -1.34 -12.75 -21.78
N LEU A 42 -0.29 -13.13 -22.50
CA LEU A 42 -0.30 -13.23 -23.97
C LEU A 42 -1.26 -14.29 -24.52
N ASP A 43 -1.70 -15.22 -23.72
CA ASP A 43 -2.68 -16.26 -24.03
C ASP A 43 -4.11 -15.89 -23.66
N SER A 44 -4.32 -14.65 -23.16
CA SER A 44 -5.66 -14.18 -22.77
C SER A 44 -6.52 -13.69 -23.94
N SER A 45 -5.96 -13.52 -25.12
CA SER A 45 -6.69 -13.24 -26.36
C SER A 45 -6.56 -14.41 -27.33
N TRP A 46 -7.66 -14.80 -27.96
CA TRP A 46 -7.68 -15.83 -28.98
C TRP A 46 -7.36 -15.30 -30.40
N THR A 47 -7.23 -13.99 -30.57
CA THR A 47 -6.99 -13.35 -31.87
C THR A 47 -5.52 -13.12 -32.14
N GLU A 48 -5.15 -13.16 -33.42
CA GLU A 48 -3.83 -12.77 -33.93
C GLU A 48 -3.95 -11.47 -34.73
N LEU A 49 -2.81 -10.81 -34.99
CA LEU A 49 -2.80 -9.59 -35.83
C LEU A 49 -3.30 -9.92 -37.23
N GLY A 50 -4.28 -9.14 -37.70
CA GLY A 50 -4.90 -9.29 -39.02
C GLY A 50 -6.14 -10.21 -39.02
N ASP A 51 -6.45 -10.86 -37.92
CA ASP A 51 -7.68 -11.64 -37.81
C ASP A 51 -8.93 -10.76 -37.93
N GLN A 52 -10.01 -11.37 -38.40
CA GLN A 52 -11.30 -10.71 -38.48
C GLN A 52 -12.20 -11.10 -37.30
N VAL A 53 -12.64 -10.10 -36.56
CA VAL A 53 -13.55 -10.25 -35.43
C VAL A 53 -14.91 -9.63 -35.81
N THR A 54 -15.98 -10.39 -35.64
CA THR A 54 -17.34 -9.89 -35.85
C THR A 54 -17.96 -9.57 -34.49
N VAL A 55 -18.30 -8.30 -34.29
CA VAL A 55 -18.94 -7.79 -33.07
C VAL A 55 -20.43 -7.62 -33.34
N ARG A 56 -21.23 -8.04 -32.38
CA ARG A 56 -22.69 -7.80 -32.35
C ARG A 56 -23.01 -6.66 -31.42
N TYR A 57 -23.50 -5.57 -31.95
CA TYR A 57 -24.02 -4.45 -31.17
C TYR A 57 -25.50 -4.67 -30.94
N VAL A 58 -25.85 -5.08 -29.72
CA VAL A 58 -27.25 -5.38 -29.34
C VAL A 58 -28.00 -4.08 -29.17
N THR A 59 -29.08 -3.91 -29.93
CA THR A 59 -29.93 -2.74 -29.88
C THR A 59 -31.21 -2.99 -29.06
N GLU A 60 -31.60 -4.25 -28.85
CA GLU A 60 -32.74 -4.62 -28.06
C GLU A 60 -32.48 -5.94 -27.34
N TYR A 61 -32.77 -5.98 -26.05
CA TYR A 61 -32.67 -7.18 -25.22
C TYR A 61 -34.07 -7.71 -24.92
N GLU A 62 -34.22 -9.04 -24.97
CA GLU A 62 -35.38 -9.75 -24.50
C GLU A 62 -35.01 -10.50 -23.22
N TYR A 63 -35.81 -10.29 -22.18
CA TYR A 63 -35.65 -10.93 -20.89
C TYR A 63 -36.55 -12.15 -20.77
N TYR A 64 -36.04 -13.24 -20.23
CA TYR A 64 -36.83 -14.46 -20.10
C TYR A 64 -36.46 -15.27 -18.85
N ASN A 65 -37.40 -16.09 -18.38
CA ASN A 65 -37.16 -17.06 -17.33
C ASN A 65 -36.39 -18.27 -17.88
N GLY A 66 -35.24 -18.56 -17.35
CA GLY A 66 -34.35 -19.66 -17.82
C GLY A 66 -34.93 -21.07 -17.61
N GLU A 67 -35.88 -21.26 -16.69
CA GLU A 67 -36.53 -22.56 -16.45
C GLU A 67 -37.82 -22.72 -17.30
N THR A 68 -38.67 -21.69 -17.37
CA THR A 68 -39.96 -21.78 -18.04
C THR A 68 -39.91 -21.30 -19.48
N GLY A 69 -38.93 -20.49 -19.86
CA GLY A 69 -38.88 -19.82 -21.16
C GLY A 69 -39.85 -18.66 -21.31
N GLU A 70 -40.55 -18.28 -20.25
CA GLU A 70 -41.49 -17.14 -20.26
C GLU A 70 -40.73 -15.85 -20.51
N ILE A 71 -41.23 -15.04 -21.46
CA ILE A 71 -40.63 -13.77 -21.87
C ILE A 71 -41.27 -12.65 -21.09
N TYR A 72 -40.47 -11.71 -20.61
CA TYR A 72 -40.89 -10.51 -19.90
C TYR A 72 -40.72 -9.29 -20.80
N GLY A 73 -41.78 -8.57 -21.04
CA GLY A 73 -41.77 -7.27 -21.73
C GLY A 73 -41.28 -6.15 -20.81
N GLU A 74 -41.10 -4.96 -21.39
CA GLU A 74 -40.57 -3.78 -20.68
C GLU A 74 -41.51 -3.32 -19.53
N ASP A 75 -42.83 -3.53 -19.66
CA ASP A 75 -43.83 -3.17 -18.66
C ASP A 75 -44.25 -4.34 -17.74
N ASP A 76 -43.68 -5.52 -17.92
CA ASP A 76 -44.06 -6.70 -17.14
C ASP A 76 -43.40 -6.71 -15.75
N GLU A 77 -44.19 -7.00 -14.71
CA GLU A 77 -43.66 -7.24 -13.39
C GLU A 77 -42.93 -8.61 -13.33
N ILE A 78 -41.62 -8.58 -13.15
CA ILE A 78 -40.84 -9.82 -13.00
C ILE A 78 -41.13 -10.42 -11.63
N PRO A 79 -41.56 -11.70 -11.55
CA PRO A 79 -41.87 -12.34 -10.29
C PRO A 79 -40.63 -12.38 -9.37
N VAL A 80 -40.83 -12.06 -8.09
CA VAL A 80 -39.77 -12.00 -7.07
C VAL A 80 -38.97 -13.32 -7.01
N GLU A 81 -39.66 -14.46 -7.17
CA GLU A 81 -39.04 -15.78 -7.18
C GLU A 81 -38.00 -15.96 -8.32
N VAL A 82 -38.26 -15.33 -9.48
CA VAL A 82 -37.34 -15.37 -10.63
C VAL A 82 -36.09 -14.58 -10.33
N MET A 83 -36.23 -13.44 -9.64
CA MET A 83 -35.10 -12.61 -9.21
C MET A 83 -34.29 -13.28 -8.08
N GLU A 84 -34.98 -13.77 -7.05
CA GLU A 84 -34.30 -14.44 -5.91
C GLU A 84 -33.53 -15.70 -6.30
N LYS A 85 -34.06 -16.47 -7.28
CA LYS A 85 -33.42 -17.68 -7.78
C LYS A 85 -32.40 -17.41 -8.91
N SER A 86 -32.18 -16.15 -9.29
CA SER A 86 -31.32 -15.76 -10.42
C SER A 86 -31.69 -16.46 -11.73
N LEU A 87 -33.00 -16.62 -12.00
CA LEU A 87 -33.50 -17.28 -13.20
C LEU A 87 -33.81 -16.30 -14.34
N LEU A 88 -33.58 -15.01 -14.13
CA LEU A 88 -33.76 -13.99 -15.17
C LEU A 88 -32.54 -13.99 -16.08
N TYR A 89 -32.79 -14.34 -17.34
CA TYR A 89 -31.78 -14.31 -18.41
C TYR A 89 -32.12 -13.29 -19.45
N SER A 90 -31.11 -12.81 -20.17
CA SER A 90 -31.33 -11.93 -21.33
C SER A 90 -30.73 -12.54 -22.58
N ARG A 91 -31.33 -12.25 -23.74
CA ARG A 91 -30.80 -12.55 -25.05
C ARG A 91 -30.96 -11.35 -25.98
N ALA A 92 -30.12 -11.26 -27.01
CA ALA A 92 -30.27 -10.23 -28.02
C ALA A 92 -31.55 -10.50 -28.87
N ALA A 93 -32.50 -9.59 -28.82
CA ALA A 93 -33.70 -9.61 -29.66
C ALA A 93 -33.41 -8.92 -31.00
N ALA A 94 -32.69 -7.79 -30.99
CA ALA A 94 -32.21 -7.10 -32.18
C ALA A 94 -30.73 -6.71 -32.02
N TYR A 95 -29.95 -6.80 -33.10
CA TYR A 95 -28.54 -6.42 -33.12
C TYR A 95 -28.10 -6.04 -34.53
N THR A 96 -27.00 -5.28 -34.59
CA THR A 96 -26.23 -5.04 -35.83
C THR A 96 -24.89 -5.75 -35.73
N GLU A 97 -24.41 -6.30 -36.85
CA GLU A 97 -23.10 -6.95 -36.91
C GLU A 97 -22.10 -6.08 -37.68
N LYS A 98 -20.90 -5.97 -37.14
CA LYS A 98 -19.76 -5.33 -37.79
C LYS A 98 -18.54 -6.21 -37.68
N THR A 99 -17.80 -6.32 -38.76
CA THR A 99 -16.56 -7.07 -38.83
C THR A 99 -15.38 -6.11 -38.86
N TYR A 100 -14.40 -6.36 -37.99
CA TYR A 100 -13.19 -5.57 -37.85
C TYR A 100 -11.95 -6.43 -38.06
N THR A 101 -10.87 -5.80 -38.48
CA THR A 101 -9.54 -6.41 -38.54
C THR A 101 -8.75 -6.01 -37.30
N VAL A 102 -8.18 -6.98 -36.60
CA VAL A 102 -7.33 -6.73 -35.43
C VAL A 102 -6.03 -6.06 -35.87
N ALA A 103 -5.86 -4.78 -35.48
CA ALA A 103 -4.73 -3.96 -35.87
C ALA A 103 -3.60 -3.95 -34.81
N ALA A 104 -3.96 -4.14 -33.55
CA ALA A 104 -3.03 -4.16 -32.43
C ALA A 104 -3.55 -5.03 -31.28
N HIS A 105 -2.62 -5.54 -30.49
CA HIS A 105 -2.89 -6.02 -29.14
C HIS A 105 -2.32 -5.02 -28.13
N VAL A 106 -3.13 -4.68 -27.16
CA VAL A 106 -2.82 -3.62 -26.18
C VAL A 106 -3.12 -4.09 -24.75
N THR A 107 -2.51 -3.43 -23.78
CA THR A 107 -2.98 -3.46 -22.39
C THR A 107 -3.61 -2.13 -22.03
N VAL A 108 -4.65 -2.19 -21.22
CA VAL A 108 -5.36 -1.02 -20.71
C VAL A 108 -4.90 -0.79 -19.27
N PRO A 109 -4.41 0.40 -18.90
CA PRO A 109 -4.08 0.71 -17.52
C PRO A 109 -5.25 0.43 -16.59
N PHE A 110 -4.98 -0.03 -15.38
CA PHE A 110 -6.01 -0.41 -14.41
C PHE A 110 -7.04 0.69 -14.17
N SER A 111 -6.60 1.94 -14.16
CA SER A 111 -7.45 3.12 -13.99
C SER A 111 -8.47 3.35 -15.11
N PHE A 112 -8.30 2.73 -16.29
CA PHE A 112 -9.23 2.85 -17.43
C PHE A 112 -9.96 1.54 -17.76
N SER A 113 -9.75 0.49 -16.97
CA SER A 113 -10.28 -0.84 -17.25
C SER A 113 -11.54 -1.10 -16.43
N PHE A 114 -12.70 -1.21 -17.12
CA PHE A 114 -13.94 -1.76 -16.57
C PHE A 114 -14.03 -3.23 -16.97
N ARG A 115 -13.21 -4.07 -16.34
CA ARG A 115 -13.12 -5.49 -16.71
C ARG A 115 -14.32 -6.28 -16.24
N TYR A 116 -15.00 -6.93 -17.18
CA TYR A 116 -15.83 -8.08 -16.90
C TYR A 116 -14.99 -9.34 -17.00
N TYR A 117 -14.68 -9.97 -15.88
CA TYR A 117 -13.93 -11.23 -15.85
C TYR A 117 -14.53 -12.27 -16.78
N GLY A 118 -13.73 -12.78 -17.72
CA GLY A 118 -14.08 -13.88 -18.61
C GLY A 118 -14.62 -13.50 -19.98
N ASN A 119 -14.59 -12.22 -20.37
CA ASN A 119 -14.94 -11.76 -21.71
C ASN A 119 -13.73 -11.14 -22.41
N ASP A 120 -13.69 -11.33 -23.75
CA ASP A 120 -12.74 -10.63 -24.59
C ASP A 120 -13.07 -9.13 -24.65
N GLU A 121 -12.05 -8.29 -24.52
CA GLU A 121 -12.18 -6.85 -24.59
C GLU A 121 -11.56 -6.30 -25.88
N TYR A 122 -12.25 -5.35 -26.47
CA TYR A 122 -11.81 -4.70 -27.73
C TYR A 122 -11.97 -3.19 -27.63
N VAL A 123 -11.07 -2.48 -28.28
CA VAL A 123 -11.04 -1.01 -28.31
C VAL A 123 -11.15 -0.50 -29.74
N LEU A 124 -12.03 0.48 -29.94
CA LEU A 124 -12.15 1.31 -31.13
C LEU A 124 -11.79 2.77 -30.80
N SER A 125 -11.47 3.57 -31.81
CA SER A 125 -11.51 5.01 -31.62
C SER A 125 -12.97 5.48 -31.34
N ALA A 126 -13.13 6.52 -30.51
CA ALA A 126 -14.46 7.05 -30.18
C ALA A 126 -15.26 7.46 -31.43
N GLY A 127 -14.56 7.99 -32.46
CA GLY A 127 -15.22 8.36 -33.72
C GLY A 127 -15.79 7.17 -34.48
N ASN A 128 -15.03 6.07 -34.58
CA ASN A 128 -15.50 4.86 -35.24
C ASN A 128 -16.57 4.15 -34.41
N PHE A 129 -16.44 4.14 -33.07
CA PHE A 129 -17.46 3.58 -32.17
C PHE A 129 -18.80 4.30 -32.34
N LEU A 130 -18.79 5.64 -32.31
CA LEU A 130 -19.99 6.44 -32.51
C LEU A 130 -20.63 6.22 -33.90
N ALA A 131 -19.80 6.14 -34.97
CA ALA A 131 -20.26 5.89 -36.32
C ALA A 131 -20.89 4.49 -36.47
N ASP A 132 -20.40 3.49 -35.76
CA ASP A 132 -20.82 2.10 -35.89
C ASP A 132 -22.00 1.75 -34.98
N THR A 133 -22.12 2.36 -33.80
CA THR A 133 -23.16 2.08 -32.81
C THR A 133 -24.26 3.13 -32.77
N GLY A 134 -23.96 4.37 -33.12
CA GLY A 134 -24.81 5.52 -32.89
C GLY A 134 -24.94 5.94 -31.42
N SER A 135 -24.27 5.22 -30.47
CA SER A 135 -24.31 5.54 -29.06
C SER A 135 -23.29 6.62 -28.72
N SER A 136 -23.75 7.63 -28.01
CA SER A 136 -22.94 8.71 -27.43
C SER A 136 -22.84 8.61 -25.91
N ASP A 137 -23.27 7.48 -25.33
CA ASP A 137 -23.23 7.27 -23.89
C ASP A 137 -21.78 7.19 -23.42
N ILE A 138 -21.46 7.95 -22.40
CA ILE A 138 -20.13 8.00 -21.82
C ILE A 138 -20.16 7.22 -20.51
N ILE A 139 -19.39 6.15 -20.46
CA ILE A 139 -19.24 5.33 -19.25
C ILE A 139 -18.20 5.95 -18.31
N TYR A 140 -17.13 6.52 -18.89
CA TYR A 140 -15.99 7.04 -18.14
C TYR A 140 -15.42 8.27 -18.84
N TYR A 141 -15.14 9.30 -18.05
CA TYR A 141 -14.48 10.51 -18.53
C TYR A 141 -13.12 10.68 -17.86
N ALA A 142 -12.04 10.45 -18.59
CA ALA A 142 -10.68 10.62 -18.09
C ALA A 142 -10.15 12.02 -18.42
N MET A 143 -9.54 12.66 -17.43
CA MET A 143 -8.92 13.96 -17.59
C MET A 143 -7.59 14.03 -16.83
N ASP A 144 -6.68 14.84 -17.31
CA ASP A 144 -5.44 15.17 -16.62
C ASP A 144 -5.43 16.65 -16.25
N ALA A 145 -5.06 16.94 -15.01
CA ALA A 145 -4.99 18.32 -14.54
C ALA A 145 -3.70 18.99 -15.02
N ALA A 146 -3.76 20.28 -15.31
CA ALA A 146 -2.55 21.06 -15.51
C ALA A 146 -1.73 21.08 -14.21
N GLU A 147 -0.42 21.24 -14.31
CA GLU A 147 0.50 21.23 -13.16
C GLU A 147 0.03 22.19 -12.06
N GLY A 148 -0.22 21.67 -10.87
CA GLY A 148 -0.70 22.41 -9.71
C GLY A 148 -2.19 22.77 -9.70
N ALA A 149 -2.98 22.26 -10.64
CA ALA A 149 -4.43 22.50 -10.73
C ALA A 149 -5.29 21.35 -10.15
N ASP A 150 -4.67 20.30 -9.60
CA ASP A 150 -5.36 19.10 -9.12
C ASP A 150 -6.48 19.43 -8.11
N GLU A 151 -6.19 20.23 -7.07
CA GLU A 151 -7.20 20.61 -6.06
C GLU A 151 -8.34 21.43 -6.65
N THR A 152 -8.04 22.32 -7.60
CA THR A 152 -9.04 23.18 -8.23
C THR A 152 -9.95 22.39 -9.15
N LEU A 153 -9.37 21.46 -9.90
CA LEU A 153 -10.11 20.55 -10.78
C LEU A 153 -10.99 19.61 -9.93
N GLY A 154 -10.43 18.99 -8.89
CA GLY A 154 -11.17 18.13 -7.97
C GLY A 154 -12.39 18.82 -7.37
N ALA A 155 -12.22 20.04 -6.84
CA ALA A 155 -13.32 20.83 -6.29
C ALA A 155 -14.40 21.16 -7.34
N ALA A 156 -14.01 21.45 -8.58
CA ALA A 156 -14.95 21.75 -9.66
C ALA A 156 -15.74 20.51 -10.09
N VAL A 157 -15.09 19.34 -10.13
CA VAL A 157 -15.75 18.06 -10.45
C VAL A 157 -16.70 17.66 -9.31
N GLU A 158 -16.29 17.80 -8.05
CA GLU A 158 -17.13 17.52 -6.88
C GLU A 158 -18.38 18.40 -6.85
N ASP A 159 -18.25 19.68 -7.19
CA ASP A 159 -19.40 20.61 -7.31
C ASP A 159 -20.36 20.16 -8.44
N LEU A 160 -19.82 19.77 -9.59
CA LEU A 160 -20.59 19.24 -10.71
C LEU A 160 -21.39 17.99 -10.32
N MET A 161 -20.76 17.07 -9.59
CA MET A 161 -21.34 15.81 -9.17
C MET A 161 -22.35 15.95 -8.03
N SER A 162 -22.27 17.03 -7.25
CA SER A 162 -23.19 17.26 -6.13
C SER A 162 -24.67 17.29 -6.56
N GLY A 163 -24.94 17.50 -7.86
CA GLY A 163 -26.26 17.51 -8.46
C GLY A 163 -26.75 16.15 -8.95
N ASP A 164 -25.88 15.15 -9.10
CA ASP A 164 -26.24 13.83 -9.64
C ASP A 164 -25.55 12.69 -8.85
N PRO A 165 -26.29 11.95 -8.01
CA PRO A 165 -25.75 10.87 -7.19
C PRO A 165 -25.34 9.60 -8.00
N THR A 166 -25.60 9.57 -9.29
CA THR A 166 -25.20 8.45 -10.16
C THR A 166 -23.77 8.57 -10.67
N LEU A 167 -23.19 9.76 -10.56
CA LEU A 167 -21.81 10.01 -10.96
C LEU A 167 -20.83 9.64 -9.83
N GLY A 168 -19.76 8.96 -10.16
CA GLY A 168 -18.63 8.67 -9.28
C GLY A 168 -17.38 9.44 -9.74
N TYR A 169 -16.55 9.85 -8.80
CA TYR A 169 -15.27 10.53 -9.05
C TYR A 169 -14.14 9.85 -8.30
N GLU A 170 -13.04 9.68 -8.98
CA GLU A 170 -11.83 9.12 -8.41
C GLU A 170 -10.64 9.97 -8.84
N ASP A 171 -9.77 10.34 -7.91
CA ASP A 171 -8.56 11.10 -8.19
C ASP A 171 -7.31 10.49 -7.55
N LYS A 172 -6.15 10.93 -8.04
CA LYS A 172 -4.85 10.53 -7.48
C LYS A 172 -4.69 10.93 -6.01
N GLY A 173 -5.31 12.05 -5.61
CA GLY A 173 -5.25 12.55 -4.22
C GLY A 173 -5.99 11.64 -3.25
N GLU A 174 -7.14 11.13 -3.64
CA GLU A 174 -7.90 10.16 -2.86
C GLU A 174 -7.10 8.87 -2.65
N TYR A 175 -6.57 8.27 -3.72
CA TYR A 175 -5.71 7.09 -3.62
C TYR A 175 -4.45 7.35 -2.79
N ALA A 176 -3.79 8.51 -2.97
CA ALA A 176 -2.64 8.89 -2.17
C ALA A 176 -2.99 9.07 -0.69
N SER A 177 -4.17 9.64 -0.38
CA SER A 177 -4.65 9.81 0.99
C SER A 177 -4.99 8.48 1.65
N MET A 178 -5.63 7.56 0.93
CA MET A 178 -5.89 6.19 1.41
C MET A 178 -4.59 5.45 1.71
N PHE A 179 -3.61 5.54 0.81
CA PHE A 179 -2.28 4.93 1.01
C PHE A 179 -1.56 5.54 2.22
N THR A 180 -1.59 6.87 2.36
CA THR A 180 -1.01 7.58 3.51
C THR A 180 -1.70 7.20 4.82
N GLY A 181 -3.02 7.05 4.80
CA GLY A 181 -3.80 6.57 5.94
C GLY A 181 -3.38 5.15 6.35
N PHE A 182 -3.24 4.26 5.38
CA PHE A 182 -2.77 2.90 5.59
C PHE A 182 -1.35 2.85 6.16
N GLN A 183 -0.42 3.62 5.58
CA GLN A 183 0.95 3.78 6.07
C GLN A 183 0.97 4.30 7.51
N SER A 184 0.15 5.32 7.83
CA SER A 184 0.06 5.91 9.17
C SER A 184 -0.42 4.90 10.21
N MET A 185 -1.33 3.99 9.85
CA MET A 185 -1.77 2.92 10.72
C MET A 185 -0.62 1.97 11.08
N PHE A 186 0.20 1.55 10.12
CA PHE A 186 1.38 0.71 10.38
C PHE A 186 2.42 1.43 11.23
N VAL A 187 2.68 2.70 10.95
CA VAL A 187 3.61 3.53 11.74
C VAL A 187 3.12 3.64 13.18
N MET A 188 1.83 3.87 13.39
CA MET A 188 1.23 3.96 14.73
C MET A 188 1.33 2.63 15.49
N LEU A 189 0.95 1.52 14.88
CA LEU A 189 1.04 0.19 15.51
C LEU A 189 2.49 -0.20 15.80
N GLY A 190 3.39 0.02 14.84
CA GLY A 190 4.81 -0.24 15.00
C GLY A 190 5.43 0.60 16.11
N SER A 191 5.09 1.91 16.17
CA SER A 191 5.57 2.82 17.22
C SER A 191 5.11 2.38 18.61
N LEU A 192 3.84 1.95 18.74
CA LEU A 192 3.30 1.45 19.99
C LEU A 192 4.03 0.19 20.48
N LEU A 193 4.27 -0.76 19.57
CA LEU A 193 5.04 -1.96 19.87
C LEU A 193 6.49 -1.63 20.26
N CYS A 194 7.15 -0.74 19.51
CA CYS A 194 8.49 -0.28 19.82
C CYS A 194 8.56 0.43 21.18
N LEU A 195 7.55 1.24 21.53
CA LEU A 195 7.46 1.89 22.84
C LEU A 195 7.36 0.86 23.96
N MET A 196 6.49 -0.16 23.83
CA MET A 196 6.34 -1.22 24.83
C MET A 196 7.64 -2.01 25.01
N VAL A 197 8.26 -2.46 23.93
CA VAL A 197 9.53 -3.19 23.99
C VAL A 197 10.64 -2.29 24.55
N GLY A 198 10.67 -1.02 24.15
CA GLY A 198 11.60 -0.02 24.68
C GLY A 198 11.47 0.17 26.19
N LEU A 199 10.25 0.29 26.72
CA LEU A 199 10.01 0.38 28.17
C LEU A 199 10.49 -0.86 28.91
N ILE A 200 10.23 -2.06 28.40
CA ILE A 200 10.71 -3.31 28.97
C ILE A 200 12.25 -3.33 28.95
N GLY A 201 12.87 -2.90 27.84
CA GLY A 201 14.33 -2.78 27.71
C GLY A 201 14.93 -1.82 28.74
N ILE A 202 14.34 -0.65 28.94
CA ILE A 202 14.76 0.35 29.93
C ILE A 202 14.65 -0.26 31.35
N LEU A 203 13.55 -0.91 31.70
CA LEU A 203 13.37 -1.54 33.02
C LEU A 203 14.40 -2.63 33.26
N ASN A 204 14.66 -3.46 32.25
CA ASN A 204 15.70 -4.51 32.35
C ASN A 204 17.11 -3.91 32.51
N PHE A 205 17.42 -2.84 31.78
CA PHE A 205 18.68 -2.11 31.88
C PHE A 205 18.87 -1.52 33.29
N ILE A 206 17.84 -0.85 33.82
CA ILE A 206 17.87 -0.30 35.18
C ILE A 206 18.09 -1.44 36.20
N ASN A 207 17.36 -2.53 36.07
CA ASN A 207 17.46 -3.68 36.98
C ASN A 207 18.86 -4.32 36.92
N ALA A 208 19.45 -4.49 35.74
CA ALA A 208 20.79 -5.04 35.55
C ALA A 208 21.86 -4.17 36.25
N ILE A 209 21.81 -2.85 36.06
CA ILE A 209 22.75 -1.92 36.72
C ILE A 209 22.57 -1.93 38.25
N LEU A 210 21.33 -1.85 38.72
CA LEU A 210 21.04 -1.87 40.16
C LEU A 210 21.53 -3.15 40.81
N THR A 211 21.24 -4.30 40.22
CA THR A 211 21.68 -5.61 40.70
C THR A 211 23.21 -5.73 40.71
N GLY A 212 23.87 -5.28 39.64
CA GLY A 212 25.33 -5.26 39.55
C GLY A 212 25.96 -4.40 40.63
N ILE A 213 25.44 -3.22 40.92
CA ILE A 213 25.95 -2.33 41.99
C ILE A 213 25.68 -2.95 43.38
N LEU A 214 24.49 -3.52 43.61
CA LEU A 214 24.16 -4.11 44.87
C LEU A 214 24.97 -5.36 45.16
N ALA A 215 25.21 -6.23 44.20
CA ALA A 215 26.05 -7.41 44.31
C ALA A 215 27.49 -7.08 44.70
N ARG A 216 28.04 -5.97 44.19
CA ARG A 216 29.43 -5.53 44.45
C ARG A 216 29.58 -4.54 45.61
N LYS A 217 28.54 -4.38 46.42
CA LYS A 217 28.50 -3.42 47.52
C LYS A 217 29.65 -3.61 48.53
N ARG A 218 30.05 -4.85 48.80
CA ARG A 218 31.15 -5.19 49.72
C ARG A 218 32.51 -4.79 49.11
N GLU A 219 32.73 -5.01 47.81
CA GLU A 219 33.93 -4.55 47.08
C GLU A 219 34.06 -3.02 47.19
N PHE A 220 32.99 -2.26 47.00
CA PHE A 220 32.99 -0.83 47.13
C PHE A 220 33.31 -0.33 48.54
N ALA A 221 32.86 -1.05 49.56
CA ALA A 221 33.18 -0.76 50.95
C ALA A 221 34.68 -1.00 51.25
N VAL A 222 35.26 -2.06 50.70
CA VAL A 222 36.70 -2.35 50.81
C VAL A 222 37.54 -1.27 50.10
N LEU A 223 37.16 -0.86 48.87
CA LEU A 223 37.87 0.19 48.18
C LEU A 223 37.82 1.53 48.95
N GLN A 224 36.70 1.85 49.59
CA GLN A 224 36.59 3.03 50.44
C GLN A 224 37.45 2.89 51.72
N ALA A 225 37.54 1.70 52.30
CA ALA A 225 38.39 1.42 53.49
C ALA A 225 39.91 1.57 53.17
N VAL A 226 40.32 1.25 51.93
CA VAL A 226 41.68 1.41 51.44
C VAL A 226 42.00 2.87 51.04
N GLY A 227 41.03 3.78 51.11
CA GLY A 227 41.23 5.22 50.89
C GLY A 227 40.56 5.81 49.65
N MET A 228 39.77 5.06 48.91
CA MET A 228 39.01 5.62 47.79
C MET A 228 37.95 6.61 48.30
N THR A 229 37.96 7.81 47.72
CA THR A 229 36.97 8.83 48.07
C THR A 229 35.60 8.53 47.43
N GLY A 230 34.51 8.98 48.08
CA GLY A 230 33.19 8.81 47.51
C GLY A 230 33.00 9.48 46.14
N LYS A 231 33.77 10.52 45.80
CA LYS A 231 33.83 11.14 44.48
C LYS A 231 34.43 10.25 43.42
N GLN A 232 35.54 9.56 43.78
CA GLN A 232 36.21 8.60 42.89
C GLN A 232 35.32 7.37 42.61
N LEU A 233 34.69 6.81 43.64
CA LEU A 233 33.74 5.68 43.47
C LEU A 233 32.55 6.06 42.59
N LYS A 234 31.98 7.23 42.80
CA LYS A 234 30.90 7.73 41.97
C LYS A 234 31.29 7.88 40.50
N ARG A 235 32.49 8.44 40.22
CA ARG A 235 33.02 8.59 38.85
C ARG A 235 33.27 7.21 38.21
N MET A 236 33.80 6.25 38.96
CA MET A 236 34.00 4.88 38.49
C MET A 236 32.69 4.24 38.07
N LEU A 237 31.61 4.31 38.89
CA LEU A 237 30.31 3.77 38.59
C LEU A 237 29.65 4.43 37.38
N MET A 238 29.84 5.76 37.23
CA MET A 238 29.33 6.46 36.04
C MET A 238 30.03 5.99 34.76
N LEU A 239 31.36 5.84 34.81
CA LEU A 239 32.17 5.37 33.65
C LEU A 239 31.80 3.93 33.28
N GLU A 240 31.55 3.09 34.28
CA GLU A 240 31.09 1.71 34.08
C GLU A 240 29.69 1.72 33.44
N GLY A 241 28.76 2.54 33.90
CA GLY A 241 27.42 2.69 33.32
C GLY A 241 27.44 3.20 31.86
N VAL A 242 28.31 4.19 31.58
CA VAL A 242 28.51 4.68 30.19
C VAL A 242 29.14 3.58 29.33
N GLY A 243 30.08 2.82 29.84
CA GLY A 243 30.67 1.70 29.10
C GLY A 243 29.65 0.63 28.72
N TYR A 244 28.76 0.25 29.66
CA TYR A 244 27.66 -0.67 29.39
C TYR A 244 26.70 -0.10 28.34
N THR A 245 26.35 1.18 28.44
CA THR A 245 25.45 1.82 27.48
C THR A 245 26.05 1.82 26.08
N LEU A 246 27.29 2.29 25.93
CA LEU A 246 27.93 2.35 24.62
C LEU A 246 28.11 0.96 23.98
N SER A 247 28.44 -0.07 24.76
CA SER A 247 28.53 -1.43 24.23
C SER A 247 27.19 -1.99 23.81
N SER A 248 26.14 -1.72 24.58
CA SER A 248 24.75 -2.12 24.25
C SER A 248 24.24 -1.39 23.01
N GLU A 249 24.49 -0.09 22.91
CA GLU A 249 24.10 0.71 21.74
C GLU A 249 24.82 0.24 20.47
N ALA A 250 26.13 -0.03 20.55
CA ALA A 250 26.89 -0.55 19.43
C ALA A 250 26.34 -1.90 18.95
N ALA A 251 26.04 -2.82 19.88
CA ALA A 251 25.43 -4.10 19.54
C ALA A 251 24.01 -3.93 18.93
N ALA A 252 23.21 -3.02 19.48
CA ALA A 252 21.88 -2.73 18.98
C ALA A 252 21.91 -2.12 17.57
N VAL A 253 22.84 -1.20 17.29
CA VAL A 253 23.03 -0.62 15.95
C VAL A 253 23.41 -1.68 14.94
N ILE A 254 24.39 -2.54 15.26
CA ILE A 254 24.83 -3.62 14.37
C ILE A 254 23.68 -4.58 14.10
N GLY A 255 22.94 -4.98 15.13
CA GLY A 255 21.77 -5.85 14.99
C GLY A 255 20.64 -5.21 14.16
N ALA A 256 20.36 -3.93 14.40
CA ALA A 256 19.35 -3.19 13.66
C ALA A 256 19.72 -3.06 12.18
N LEU A 257 20.97 -2.75 11.85
CA LEU A 257 21.45 -2.69 10.47
C LEU A 257 21.32 -4.04 9.76
N ALA A 258 21.75 -5.13 10.41
CA ALA A 258 21.65 -6.46 9.82
C ALA A 258 20.18 -6.89 9.59
N LEU A 259 19.31 -6.70 10.59
CA LEU A 259 17.92 -7.06 10.49
C LEU A 259 17.16 -6.18 9.48
N SER A 260 17.44 -4.88 9.46
CA SER A 260 16.75 -3.97 8.53
C SER A 260 17.10 -4.26 7.07
N GLN A 261 18.35 -4.63 6.78
CA GLN A 261 18.75 -5.06 5.43
C GLN A 261 18.11 -6.39 5.04
N LEU A 262 18.06 -7.34 5.96
CA LEU A 262 17.47 -8.65 5.71
C LEU A 262 15.96 -8.54 5.43
N ILE A 263 15.24 -7.82 6.31
CA ILE A 263 13.78 -7.66 6.19
C ILE A 263 13.44 -6.72 5.03
N GLY A 264 14.14 -5.59 4.90
CA GLY A 264 13.91 -4.63 3.84
C GLY A 264 14.16 -5.24 2.46
N GLY A 265 15.26 -6.00 2.29
CA GLY A 265 15.53 -6.70 1.04
C GLY A 265 14.52 -7.80 0.71
N ALA A 266 14.00 -8.51 1.70
CA ALA A 266 12.94 -9.49 1.50
C ALA A 266 11.61 -8.82 1.10
N LEU A 267 11.25 -7.70 1.73
CA LEU A 267 10.03 -6.96 1.40
C LEU A 267 10.08 -6.34 0.00
N GLN A 268 11.23 -5.84 -0.46
CA GLN A 268 11.39 -5.35 -1.83
C GLN A 268 11.15 -6.40 -2.91
N GLN A 269 11.41 -7.69 -2.60
CA GLN A 269 11.15 -8.79 -3.53
C GLN A 269 9.68 -9.19 -3.59
N ILE A 270 8.90 -8.87 -2.55
CA ILE A 270 7.49 -9.26 -2.43
C ILE A 270 6.57 -8.10 -2.82
N LEU A 271 6.96 -6.87 -2.48
CA LEU A 271 6.13 -5.67 -2.63
C LEU A 271 6.78 -4.73 -3.65
N TRP A 272 6.24 -4.68 -4.85
CA TRP A 272 6.74 -3.86 -5.97
C TRP A 272 6.80 -2.36 -5.66
N PHE A 273 5.92 -1.87 -4.77
CA PHE A 273 5.83 -0.46 -4.36
C PHE A 273 6.71 -0.11 -3.15
N PHE A 274 7.43 -1.08 -2.57
CA PHE A 274 8.25 -0.88 -1.38
C PHE A 274 9.70 -0.61 -1.76
N ASP A 275 10.16 0.62 -1.53
CA ASP A 275 11.57 0.99 -1.64
C ASP A 275 12.20 1.08 -0.24
N TYR A 276 13.16 0.20 0.01
CA TYR A 276 13.87 0.16 1.29
C TYR A 276 14.88 1.29 1.41
N GLN A 277 14.63 2.22 2.34
CA GLN A 277 15.57 3.27 2.68
C GLN A 277 16.02 3.14 4.15
N LEU A 278 17.34 3.08 4.34
CA LEU A 278 17.92 3.00 5.67
C LEU A 278 17.67 4.29 6.46
N ASN A 279 16.88 4.20 7.53
CA ASN A 279 16.60 5.32 8.41
C ASN A 279 17.26 5.14 9.78
N LEU A 280 18.29 5.95 10.07
CA LEU A 280 19.00 5.91 11.34
C LEU A 280 18.48 6.91 12.39
N TRP A 281 17.47 7.73 12.07
CA TRP A 281 16.91 8.71 13.00
C TRP A 281 16.44 8.11 14.34
N PRO A 282 15.79 6.95 14.39
CA PRO A 282 15.37 6.35 15.65
C PRO A 282 16.55 6.03 16.58
N VAL A 283 17.68 5.59 16.01
CA VAL A 283 18.90 5.32 16.77
C VAL A 283 19.49 6.60 17.33
N VAL A 284 19.59 7.66 16.52
CA VAL A 284 20.12 8.97 16.92
C VAL A 284 19.28 9.59 18.04
N LEU A 285 17.95 9.38 18.01
CA LEU A 285 17.03 9.88 19.07
C LEU A 285 17.11 9.04 20.35
N ALA A 286 17.33 7.73 20.26
CA ALA A 286 17.41 6.82 21.39
C ALA A 286 18.73 6.93 22.15
N ALA A 287 19.85 7.13 21.46
CA ALA A 287 21.19 7.12 22.03
C ALA A 287 21.37 8.10 23.23
N PRO A 288 20.97 9.39 23.16
CA PRO A 288 21.11 10.28 24.29
C PRO A 288 20.26 9.88 25.50
N VAL A 289 19.12 9.23 25.28
CA VAL A 289 18.25 8.73 26.36
C VAL A 289 18.95 7.59 27.11
N PHE A 290 19.52 6.62 26.40
CA PHE A 290 20.25 5.51 27.01
C PHE A 290 21.52 5.99 27.69
N LEU A 291 22.29 6.91 27.09
CA LEU A 291 23.44 7.54 27.72
C LEU A 291 23.09 8.24 29.03
N ALA A 292 21.98 8.99 29.03
CA ALA A 292 21.48 9.63 30.26
C ALA A 292 21.12 8.58 31.34
N LEU A 293 20.49 7.48 30.97
CA LEU A 293 20.21 6.38 31.91
C LEU A 293 21.47 5.71 32.41
N GLY A 294 22.48 5.50 31.55
CA GLY A 294 23.80 4.97 31.93
C GLY A 294 24.56 5.80 32.97
N VAL A 295 24.28 7.11 33.02
CA VAL A 295 24.83 8.02 34.03
C VAL A 295 23.92 8.13 35.25
N LEU A 296 22.63 8.33 35.05
CA LEU A 296 21.68 8.63 36.14
C LEU A 296 21.41 7.42 37.05
N VAL A 297 21.26 6.23 36.47
CA VAL A 297 20.95 5.02 37.24
C VAL A 297 22.06 4.65 38.22
N PRO A 298 23.36 4.60 37.85
CA PRO A 298 24.43 4.38 38.80
C PRO A 298 24.54 5.46 39.86
N LEU A 299 24.26 6.72 39.50
CA LEU A 299 24.25 7.85 40.45
C LEU A 299 23.15 7.70 41.51
N LEU A 300 21.94 7.34 41.10
CA LEU A 300 20.82 7.13 42.02
C LEU A 300 21.07 5.92 42.93
N ALA A 301 21.57 4.81 42.34
CA ALA A 301 21.92 3.62 43.10
C ALA A 301 23.03 3.91 44.14
N TYR A 302 24.07 4.65 43.76
CA TYR A 302 25.10 5.07 44.69
C TYR A 302 24.57 5.95 45.84
N ARG A 303 23.72 6.94 45.52
CA ARG A 303 23.08 7.81 46.54
C ARG A 303 22.26 7.00 47.53
N GLN A 304 21.54 5.99 47.09
CA GLN A 304 20.72 5.11 47.94
C GLN A 304 21.60 4.20 48.81
N ALA A 305 22.67 3.64 48.22
CA ALA A 305 23.65 2.85 48.96
C ALA A 305 24.47 3.66 49.92
N ALA A 306 24.78 4.93 49.63
CA ALA A 306 25.62 5.80 50.49
C ALA A 306 24.88 6.32 51.77
N LYS A 307 23.58 6.18 51.84
CA LYS A 307 22.82 6.57 53.07
C LYS A 307 23.12 5.69 54.29
N ARG A 308 23.75 4.51 54.13
CA ARG A 308 24.21 3.63 55.20
C ARG A 308 25.71 3.85 55.44
N SER A 309 26.12 3.85 56.72
CA SER A 309 27.53 4.05 57.07
C SER A 309 28.43 2.92 56.52
N VAL A 310 29.72 3.21 56.27
CA VAL A 310 30.72 2.24 55.76
C VAL A 310 30.81 1.03 56.70
N VAL A 311 30.76 1.26 58.01
CA VAL A 311 30.84 0.24 59.05
C VAL A 311 29.63 -0.69 59.00
N GLU A 312 28.43 -0.15 58.76
CA GLU A 312 27.20 -0.91 58.65
C GLU A 312 27.12 -1.78 57.38
N ARG A 313 27.79 -1.32 56.30
CA ARG A 313 27.92 -2.06 55.01
C ARG A 313 28.87 -3.26 55.11
N LEU A 314 29.89 -3.19 56.02
CA LEU A 314 30.81 -4.29 56.26
C LEU A 314 30.26 -5.33 57.23
N ARG A 315 29.24 -4.98 58.03
CA ARG A 315 28.65 -5.81 59.10
C ARG A 315 27.40 -6.59 58.67
N THR A 316 26.77 -6.25 57.53
CA THR A 316 25.59 -6.98 57.04
C THR A 316 26.05 -8.27 56.33
N GLU A 317 25.91 -9.41 57.04
CA GLU A 317 25.81 -10.72 56.47
C GLU A 317 24.53 -10.93 55.74
#